data_d5b885a283c31eadb9656b45b0fc6070
#
_entry.id   d5b885a283c31eadb9656b45b0fc6070
#
_cell.length_a   1.000
_cell.length_b   1.000
_cell.length_c   1.000
_cell.angle_alpha   90.00
_cell.angle_beta   90.00
_cell.angle_gamma   90.00
#
_symmetry.space_group_name_H-M   'P 1'
#
loop_
_entity.id
_entity.type
_entity.pdbx_description
1 polymer ?
#
loop_
_entity_poly.entity_id
_entity_poly.type
_entity_poly.pdbx_seq_one_letter_code
_entity_poly.pdbx_strand_id
1 'polypeptide(L)'
;PAVVSEARVGMIEERFLDFSQLHKVYPTPKGPLTVVEDFDLKVNQGEFISLIGHSGCGKSTVLTMAAGLNAISKGAIKLDGRHVEGADPERAVVFQSPNLFPWLTAKENVAIGVDKVYPRASQTEKQEVVEYYLERVGLADAMDRGAHSMSNGMKQRVGIARAFALSPKLLLLDEPFGMLDSLTRWELQEVLMEVWSRTKVTAICVTHDVDEAILLADRVVMMTNGPQATIGKITQVDLPRPRTRKALLAHPDYYTYRQEVLDFLTEYEHGAKPAPKPKPLAAE
;
A
#
# COMPACT_ATOMS: atom_id res chain seq x y z
N PRO A 1 21.98 11.51 -48.89
CA PRO A 1 21.65 10.55 -47.86
C PRO A 1 21.87 11.21 -46.51
N ALA A 2 20.77 11.56 -45.92
CA ALA A 2 20.77 12.29 -44.64
C ALA A 2 20.79 11.28 -43.49
N VAL A 3 21.78 11.41 -42.63
CA VAL A 3 21.84 10.72 -41.34
C VAL A 3 20.92 11.46 -40.38
N VAL A 4 19.80 10.86 -40.06
CA VAL A 4 18.92 11.32 -39.00
C VAL A 4 19.51 10.86 -37.68
N SER A 5 20.12 11.77 -36.96
CA SER A 5 20.50 11.59 -35.56
C SER A 5 19.25 11.58 -34.73
N GLU A 6 18.82 10.41 -34.27
CA GLU A 6 17.82 10.28 -33.21
C GLU A 6 18.41 10.77 -31.90
N ALA A 7 18.14 12.01 -31.57
CA ALA A 7 18.29 12.51 -30.22
C ALA A 7 17.32 11.72 -29.34
N ARG A 8 17.81 10.77 -28.53
CA ARG A 8 17.10 10.24 -27.38
C ARG A 8 16.85 11.39 -26.41
N VAL A 9 15.72 12.04 -26.59
CA VAL A 9 15.13 12.86 -25.52
C VAL A 9 14.88 11.90 -24.36
N GLY A 10 15.65 12.06 -23.30
CA GLY A 10 15.45 11.32 -22.06
C GLY A 10 14.01 11.59 -21.60
N MET A 11 13.14 10.57 -21.74
CA MET A 11 11.85 10.58 -21.08
C MET A 11 12.16 10.66 -19.59
N ILE A 12 11.87 11.81 -18.99
CA ILE A 12 11.74 11.93 -17.55
C ILE A 12 10.54 11.01 -17.25
N GLU A 13 10.81 9.82 -16.69
CA GLU A 13 9.73 8.97 -16.16
C GLU A 13 8.97 9.83 -15.17
N GLU A 14 7.74 10.19 -15.50
CA GLU A 14 6.85 10.90 -14.59
C GLU A 14 6.56 10.00 -13.41
N ARG A 15 7.32 10.22 -12.34
CA ARG A 15 7.22 9.51 -11.08
C ARG A 15 5.91 9.89 -10.43
N PHE A 16 4.97 8.95 -10.41
CA PHE A 16 3.62 9.19 -9.91
C PHE A 16 3.60 9.39 -8.39
N LEU A 17 4.37 8.58 -7.65
CA LEU A 17 4.56 8.74 -6.21
C LEU A 17 6.07 8.74 -5.91
N ASP A 18 6.55 9.79 -5.27
CA ASP A 18 7.98 10.01 -4.97
C ASP A 18 8.17 10.30 -3.48
N PHE A 19 8.92 9.42 -2.81
CA PHE A 19 9.45 9.63 -1.48
C PHE A 19 10.89 10.07 -1.61
N SER A 20 11.20 11.28 -1.19
CA SER A 20 12.53 11.88 -1.34
C SER A 20 13.13 12.17 0.02
N GLN A 21 14.21 11.47 0.38
CA GLN A 21 14.98 11.62 1.61
C GLN A 21 14.07 11.73 2.85
N LEU A 22 13.11 10.80 2.97
CA LEU A 22 12.10 10.87 3.99
C LEU A 22 12.67 10.49 5.36
N HIS A 23 12.44 11.36 6.35
CA HIS A 23 12.80 11.11 7.73
C HIS A 23 11.59 11.26 8.65
N LYS A 24 11.54 10.44 9.69
CA LYS A 24 10.59 10.58 10.78
C LYS A 24 11.29 10.49 12.12
N VAL A 25 11.14 11.55 12.91
CA VAL A 25 11.67 11.67 14.27
C VAL A 25 10.50 11.91 15.21
N TYR A 26 10.42 11.13 16.27
CA TYR A 26 9.46 11.34 17.35
C TYR A 26 10.16 11.89 18.59
N PRO A 27 9.59 12.90 19.26
CA PRO A 27 10.06 13.32 20.58
C PRO A 27 9.74 12.24 21.60
N THR A 28 10.72 11.84 22.40
CA THR A 28 10.50 10.90 23.52
C THR A 28 11.11 11.47 24.80
N PRO A 29 10.68 11.01 25.99
CA PRO A 29 11.26 11.43 27.26
C PRO A 29 12.79 11.18 27.37
N LYS A 30 13.32 10.26 26.56
CA LYS A 30 14.76 9.93 26.51
C LYS A 30 15.51 10.66 25.40
N GLY A 31 14.87 11.62 24.73
CA GLY A 31 15.41 12.34 23.57
C GLY A 31 14.71 11.97 22.26
N PRO A 32 15.10 12.59 21.14
CA PRO A 32 14.50 12.32 19.84
C PRO A 32 14.81 10.89 19.35
N LEU A 33 13.78 10.19 18.90
CA LEU A 33 13.88 8.85 18.32
C LEU A 33 13.65 8.95 16.79
N THR A 34 14.70 8.72 16.02
CA THR A 34 14.58 8.59 14.56
C THR A 34 14.07 7.19 14.22
N VAL A 35 12.85 7.10 13.68
CA VAL A 35 12.24 5.83 13.29
C VAL A 35 12.55 5.49 11.85
N VAL A 36 12.45 6.47 10.95
CA VAL A 36 12.76 6.33 9.52
C VAL A 36 13.82 7.34 9.15
N GLU A 37 14.82 6.91 8.37
CA GLU A 37 15.94 7.74 7.92
C GLU A 37 16.27 7.43 6.46
N ASP A 38 16.47 8.47 5.65
CA ASP A 38 16.83 8.39 4.23
C ASP A 38 16.02 7.37 3.44
N PHE A 39 14.67 7.41 3.61
CA PHE A 39 13.79 6.54 2.84
C PHE A 39 13.49 7.19 1.49
N ASP A 40 14.00 6.58 0.41
CA ASP A 40 13.82 7.02 -0.96
C ASP A 40 13.12 5.93 -1.77
N LEU A 41 11.93 6.23 -2.29
CA LEU A 41 11.17 5.30 -3.12
C LEU A 41 10.43 6.05 -4.23
N LYS A 42 10.51 5.51 -5.44
CA LYS A 42 9.76 6.00 -6.61
C LYS A 42 8.83 4.91 -7.09
N VAL A 43 7.57 5.27 -7.25
CA VAL A 43 6.49 4.36 -7.63
C VAL A 43 5.82 4.88 -8.89
N ASN A 44 5.65 4.01 -9.87
CA ASN A 44 4.96 4.32 -11.12
C ASN A 44 3.46 4.29 -10.94
N GLN A 45 2.73 4.99 -11.82
CA GLN A 45 1.28 4.93 -11.82
C GLN A 45 0.79 3.50 -12.07
N GLY A 46 -0.19 3.08 -11.28
CA GLY A 46 -0.79 1.74 -11.41
C GLY A 46 0.06 0.60 -10.87
N GLU A 47 1.20 0.89 -10.24
CA GLU A 47 2.06 -0.11 -9.63
C GLU A 47 1.56 -0.51 -8.24
N PHE A 48 1.69 -1.79 -7.91
CA PHE A 48 1.41 -2.33 -6.59
C PHE A 48 2.71 -2.65 -5.86
N ILE A 49 2.97 -1.97 -4.76
CA ILE A 49 4.16 -2.15 -3.92
C ILE A 49 3.77 -2.89 -2.63
N SER A 50 4.52 -3.90 -2.23
CA SER A 50 4.47 -4.44 -0.87
C SER A 50 5.67 -3.95 -0.06
N LEU A 51 5.41 -3.36 1.09
CA LEU A 51 6.42 -2.89 2.04
C LEU A 51 6.50 -3.91 3.19
N ILE A 52 7.62 -4.61 3.30
CA ILE A 52 7.83 -5.68 4.27
C ILE A 52 9.05 -5.38 5.16
N GLY A 53 9.05 -5.93 6.37
CA GLY A 53 10.12 -5.78 7.36
C GLY A 53 9.64 -6.18 8.75
N HIS A 54 10.55 -6.24 9.71
CA HIS A 54 10.22 -6.63 11.09
C HIS A 54 9.24 -5.67 11.77
N SER A 55 8.58 -6.17 12.82
CA SER A 55 7.68 -5.35 13.64
C SER A 55 8.43 -4.16 14.23
N GLY A 56 7.80 -2.98 14.18
CA GLY A 56 8.40 -1.74 14.71
C GLY A 56 9.44 -1.06 13.82
N CYS A 57 9.77 -1.56 12.63
CA CYS A 57 10.74 -0.92 11.73
C CYS A 57 10.21 0.36 11.02
N GLY A 58 8.96 0.75 11.25
CA GLY A 58 8.45 2.02 10.72
C GLY A 58 7.59 1.92 9.45
N LYS A 59 7.17 0.73 8.99
CA LYS A 59 6.32 0.54 7.81
C LYS A 59 5.03 1.37 7.85
N SER A 60 4.24 1.20 8.91
CA SER A 60 3.00 1.98 9.13
C SER A 60 3.28 3.48 9.29
N THR A 61 4.47 3.84 9.78
CA THR A 61 4.91 5.24 9.84
C THR A 61 5.09 5.82 8.43
N VAL A 62 5.76 5.10 7.53
CA VAL A 62 5.91 5.51 6.12
C VAL A 62 4.54 5.61 5.45
N LEU A 63 3.69 4.60 5.64
CA LEU A 63 2.35 4.56 5.07
C LEU A 63 1.48 5.73 5.56
N THR A 64 1.48 6.02 6.86
CA THR A 64 0.69 7.13 7.42
C THR A 64 1.23 8.51 7.03
N MET A 65 2.54 8.65 6.78
CA MET A 65 3.09 9.86 6.17
C MET A 65 2.62 10.00 4.70
N ALA A 66 2.59 8.91 3.92
CA ALA A 66 2.05 8.93 2.56
C ALA A 66 0.56 9.26 2.51
N ALA A 67 -0.21 8.85 3.53
CA ALA A 67 -1.62 9.23 3.68
C ALA A 67 -1.82 10.71 4.04
N GLY A 68 -0.76 11.39 4.51
CA GLY A 68 -0.86 12.74 5.07
C GLY A 68 -1.46 12.79 6.48
N LEU A 69 -1.52 11.64 7.16
CA LEU A 69 -2.02 11.51 8.54
C LEU A 69 -0.93 11.73 9.60
N ASN A 70 0.33 11.66 9.19
CA ASN A 70 1.48 11.80 10.05
C ASN A 70 2.48 12.77 9.42
N ALA A 71 2.86 13.81 10.15
CA ALA A 71 3.76 14.84 9.65
C ALA A 71 5.16 14.28 9.36
N ILE A 72 5.75 14.72 8.26
CA ILE A 72 7.12 14.41 7.84
C ILE A 72 8.08 15.29 8.68
N SER A 73 9.18 14.70 9.18
CA SER A 73 10.20 15.47 9.91
C SER A 73 11.22 16.13 8.99
N LYS A 74 11.61 15.46 7.90
CA LYS A 74 12.51 15.96 6.84
C LYS A 74 12.25 15.19 5.55
N GLY A 75 12.57 15.78 4.41
CA GLY A 75 12.31 15.23 3.09
C GLY A 75 10.93 15.62 2.57
N ALA A 76 10.43 14.90 1.58
CA ALA A 76 9.14 15.18 0.96
C ALA A 76 8.49 13.92 0.40
N ILE A 77 7.16 13.94 0.31
CA ILE A 77 6.38 12.99 -0.48
C ILE A 77 5.60 13.77 -1.52
N LYS A 78 5.67 13.33 -2.77
CA LYS A 78 4.88 13.90 -3.88
C LYS A 78 4.01 12.82 -4.50
N LEU A 79 2.74 13.15 -4.71
CA LEU A 79 1.79 12.34 -5.46
C LEU A 79 1.34 13.12 -6.68
N ASP A 80 1.51 12.57 -7.87
CA ASP A 80 1.12 13.22 -9.13
C ASP A 80 1.67 14.67 -9.21
N GLY A 81 2.97 14.82 -8.89
CA GLY A 81 3.69 16.09 -8.90
C GLY A 81 3.38 17.05 -7.74
N ARG A 82 2.39 16.76 -6.88
CA ARG A 82 1.96 17.62 -5.77
C ARG A 82 2.47 17.11 -4.42
N HIS A 83 2.90 18.02 -3.55
CA HIS A 83 3.32 17.67 -2.20
C HIS A 83 2.15 17.12 -1.37
N VAL A 84 2.44 16.10 -0.57
CA VAL A 84 1.51 15.55 0.43
C VAL A 84 1.67 16.38 1.71
N GLU A 85 0.68 17.24 2.01
CA GLU A 85 0.71 18.14 3.18
C GLU A 85 -0.27 17.74 4.27
N GLY A 86 -1.30 16.97 3.96
CA GLY A 86 -2.33 16.53 4.90
C GLY A 86 -3.21 15.44 4.31
N ALA A 87 -4.22 15.01 5.06
CA ALA A 87 -5.18 14.00 4.58
C ALA A 87 -5.99 14.52 3.40
N ASP A 88 -6.18 13.70 2.39
CA ASP A 88 -6.92 14.03 1.16
C ASP A 88 -7.64 12.78 0.63
N PRO A 89 -8.88 12.88 0.13
CA PRO A 89 -9.61 11.75 -0.45
C PRO A 89 -8.90 11.06 -1.64
N GLU A 90 -7.97 11.74 -2.32
CA GLU A 90 -7.14 11.11 -3.37
C GLU A 90 -6.25 9.99 -2.81
N ARG A 91 -6.10 9.88 -1.49
CA ARG A 91 -5.31 8.86 -0.78
C ARG A 91 -6.19 8.09 0.19
N ALA A 92 -6.70 6.95 -0.25
CA ALA A 92 -7.53 6.08 0.58
C ALA A 92 -6.67 5.13 1.43
N VAL A 93 -7.09 4.92 2.68
CA VAL A 93 -6.41 4.02 3.62
C VAL A 93 -7.34 2.91 4.06
N VAL A 94 -6.86 1.67 3.98
CA VAL A 94 -7.46 0.49 4.62
C VAL A 94 -6.56 0.11 5.78
N PHE A 95 -7.06 0.24 6.99
CA PHE A 95 -6.33 -0.09 8.21
C PHE A 95 -6.45 -1.58 8.55
N GLN A 96 -5.56 -2.07 9.40
CA GLN A 96 -5.59 -3.41 9.97
C GLN A 96 -6.93 -3.67 10.70
N SER A 97 -7.38 -2.72 11.49
CA SER A 97 -8.76 -2.67 11.99
C SER A 97 -9.63 -1.87 11.02
N PRO A 98 -10.77 -2.40 10.56
CA PRO A 98 -11.60 -1.77 9.51
C PRO A 98 -12.13 -0.38 9.89
N ASN A 99 -12.16 -0.04 11.18
CA ASN A 99 -12.59 1.26 11.73
C ASN A 99 -13.94 1.72 11.12
N LEU A 100 -14.92 0.80 11.14
CA LEU A 100 -16.28 1.12 10.74
C LEU A 100 -17.02 1.82 11.86
N PHE A 101 -17.96 2.68 11.49
CA PHE A 101 -18.92 3.23 12.44
C PHE A 101 -19.89 2.12 12.85
N PRO A 102 -19.86 1.65 14.11
CA PRO A 102 -20.59 0.46 14.51
C PRO A 102 -22.12 0.62 14.50
N TRP A 103 -22.61 1.85 14.54
CA TRP A 103 -24.04 2.21 14.47
C TRP A 103 -24.57 2.36 13.04
N LEU A 104 -23.73 2.24 12.02
CA LEU A 104 -24.08 2.32 10.62
C LEU A 104 -24.09 0.94 9.95
N THR A 105 -24.86 0.82 8.88
CA THR A 105 -24.85 -0.33 7.97
C THR A 105 -23.61 -0.36 7.08
N ALA A 106 -23.42 -1.43 6.30
CA ALA A 106 -22.35 -1.47 5.28
C ALA A 106 -22.49 -0.33 4.28
N LYS A 107 -23.69 -0.14 3.72
CA LYS A 107 -23.99 0.95 2.78
C LYS A 107 -23.63 2.30 3.34
N GLU A 108 -24.10 2.62 4.54
CA GLU A 108 -23.87 3.90 5.18
C GLU A 108 -22.38 4.14 5.49
N ASN A 109 -21.63 3.10 5.88
CA ASN A 109 -20.19 3.22 6.09
C ASN A 109 -19.41 3.57 4.79
N VAL A 110 -19.85 3.07 3.64
CA VAL A 110 -19.26 3.42 2.35
C VAL A 110 -19.75 4.78 1.88
N ALA A 111 -21.05 5.08 2.04
CA ALA A 111 -21.69 6.31 1.58
C ALA A 111 -21.06 7.58 2.15
N ILE A 112 -20.59 7.57 3.41
CA ILE A 112 -19.92 8.74 4.03
C ILE A 112 -18.78 9.26 3.15
N GLY A 113 -17.95 8.37 2.63
CA GLY A 113 -16.83 8.75 1.75
C GLY A 113 -17.32 9.22 0.38
N VAL A 114 -18.28 8.50 -0.20
CA VAL A 114 -18.87 8.81 -1.49
C VAL A 114 -19.53 10.19 -1.48
N ASP A 115 -20.28 10.51 -0.43
CA ASP A 115 -20.91 11.82 -0.27
C ASP A 115 -19.90 12.98 -0.25
N LYS A 116 -18.75 12.73 0.36
CA LYS A 116 -17.68 13.73 0.43
C LYS A 116 -16.97 13.94 -0.91
N VAL A 117 -16.74 12.87 -1.66
CA VAL A 117 -15.97 12.91 -2.92
C VAL A 117 -16.83 13.34 -4.10
N TYR A 118 -18.11 12.98 -4.10
CA TYR A 118 -19.05 13.27 -5.19
C TYR A 118 -20.17 14.23 -4.76
N PRO A 119 -19.87 15.47 -4.31
CA PRO A 119 -20.88 16.38 -3.75
C PRO A 119 -21.92 16.84 -4.78
N ARG A 120 -21.61 16.72 -6.08
CA ARG A 120 -22.51 17.14 -7.17
C ARG A 120 -23.30 15.99 -7.78
N ALA A 121 -22.97 14.73 -7.45
CA ALA A 121 -23.70 13.57 -7.93
C ALA A 121 -25.09 13.48 -7.26
N SER A 122 -26.07 12.97 -8.00
CA SER A 122 -27.39 12.65 -7.46
C SER A 122 -27.32 11.55 -6.42
N GLN A 123 -28.35 11.41 -5.60
CA GLN A 123 -28.42 10.32 -4.62
C GLN A 123 -28.42 8.95 -5.29
N THR A 124 -29.05 8.82 -6.46
CA THR A 124 -29.08 7.58 -7.24
C THR A 124 -27.67 7.21 -7.72
N GLU A 125 -26.92 8.14 -8.31
CA GLU A 125 -25.55 7.90 -8.75
C GLU A 125 -24.61 7.51 -7.58
N LYS A 126 -24.76 8.16 -6.44
CA LYS A 126 -23.99 7.81 -5.23
C LYS A 126 -24.32 6.43 -4.73
N GLN A 127 -25.60 6.07 -4.70
CA GLN A 127 -26.08 4.76 -4.30
C GLN A 127 -25.55 3.67 -5.24
N GLU A 128 -25.56 3.89 -6.55
CA GLU A 128 -25.01 2.98 -7.54
C GLU A 128 -23.50 2.72 -7.29
N VAL A 129 -22.71 3.75 -6.97
CA VAL A 129 -21.30 3.60 -6.61
C VAL A 129 -21.13 2.74 -5.35
N VAL A 130 -21.91 3.01 -4.31
CA VAL A 130 -21.87 2.26 -3.04
C VAL A 130 -22.21 0.79 -3.26
N GLU A 131 -23.32 0.52 -3.95
CA GLU A 131 -23.79 -0.83 -4.23
C GLU A 131 -22.81 -1.59 -5.12
N TYR A 132 -22.29 -0.95 -6.17
CA TYR A 132 -21.29 -1.54 -7.05
C TYR A 132 -20.08 -2.08 -6.28
N TYR A 133 -19.46 -1.28 -5.39
CA TYR A 133 -18.29 -1.73 -4.67
C TYR A 133 -18.60 -2.75 -3.58
N LEU A 134 -19.77 -2.68 -2.94
CA LEU A 134 -20.22 -3.70 -1.98
C LEU A 134 -20.48 -5.05 -2.66
N GLU A 135 -21.07 -5.06 -3.85
CA GLU A 135 -21.20 -6.27 -4.65
C GLU A 135 -19.85 -6.86 -5.04
N ARG A 136 -18.90 -6.02 -5.48
CA ARG A 136 -17.54 -6.46 -5.88
C ARG A 136 -16.76 -7.10 -4.74
N VAL A 137 -16.98 -6.70 -3.51
CA VAL A 137 -16.36 -7.34 -2.34
C VAL A 137 -17.19 -8.49 -1.77
N GLY A 138 -18.24 -8.92 -2.47
CA GLY A 138 -19.08 -10.07 -2.08
C GLY A 138 -20.00 -9.80 -0.91
N LEU A 139 -20.54 -8.58 -0.79
CA LEU A 139 -21.47 -8.16 0.26
C LEU A 139 -22.86 -7.77 -0.28
N ALA A 140 -23.25 -8.26 -1.48
CA ALA A 140 -24.55 -7.97 -2.08
C ALA A 140 -25.73 -8.22 -1.12
N ASP A 141 -25.72 -9.37 -0.42
CA ASP A 141 -26.79 -9.78 0.50
C ASP A 141 -26.66 -9.20 1.91
N ALA A 142 -25.64 -8.37 2.16
CA ALA A 142 -25.34 -7.84 3.50
C ALA A 142 -25.20 -6.32 3.54
N MET A 143 -25.64 -5.62 2.50
CA MET A 143 -25.50 -4.17 2.38
C MET A 143 -26.18 -3.38 3.49
N ASP A 144 -27.35 -3.82 3.92
CA ASP A 144 -28.14 -3.18 4.99
C ASP A 144 -27.84 -3.74 6.38
N ARG A 145 -26.84 -4.64 6.49
CA ARG A 145 -26.44 -5.20 7.78
C ARG A 145 -25.63 -4.19 8.58
N GLY A 146 -25.98 -4.03 9.86
CA GLY A 146 -25.26 -3.15 10.79
C GLY A 146 -23.83 -3.63 11.07
N ALA A 147 -22.88 -2.72 11.06
CA ALA A 147 -21.46 -3.05 11.22
C ALA A 147 -21.16 -3.77 12.54
N HIS A 148 -21.92 -3.49 13.63
CA HIS A 148 -21.74 -4.15 14.92
C HIS A 148 -22.00 -5.68 14.87
N SER A 149 -22.82 -6.15 13.93
CA SER A 149 -23.21 -7.57 13.78
C SER A 149 -22.41 -8.32 12.70
N MET A 150 -21.43 -7.68 12.07
CA MET A 150 -20.60 -8.28 11.03
C MET A 150 -19.40 -9.01 11.61
N SER A 151 -18.97 -10.09 10.93
CA SER A 151 -17.65 -10.70 11.17
C SER A 151 -16.50 -9.77 10.80
N ASN A 152 -15.30 -10.04 11.30
CA ASN A 152 -14.11 -9.24 10.96
C ASN A 152 -13.83 -9.26 9.45
N GLY A 153 -14.00 -10.40 8.77
CA GLY A 153 -13.87 -10.50 7.33
C GLY A 153 -14.87 -9.63 6.57
N MET A 154 -16.14 -9.60 7.00
CA MET A 154 -17.16 -8.72 6.41
C MET A 154 -16.81 -7.24 6.64
N LYS A 155 -16.40 -6.88 7.86
CA LYS A 155 -15.97 -5.50 8.17
C LYS A 155 -14.81 -5.07 7.29
N GLN A 156 -13.84 -5.95 7.06
CA GLN A 156 -12.69 -5.64 6.21
C GLN A 156 -13.09 -5.48 4.75
N ARG A 157 -14.05 -6.31 4.25
CA ARG A 157 -14.65 -6.14 2.91
C ARG A 157 -15.33 -4.77 2.76
N VAL A 158 -16.06 -4.31 3.76
CA VAL A 158 -16.64 -2.95 3.78
C VAL A 158 -15.54 -1.88 3.75
N GLY A 159 -14.45 -2.06 4.51
CA GLY A 159 -13.29 -1.16 4.50
C GLY A 159 -12.63 -1.04 3.12
N ILE A 160 -12.48 -2.16 2.43
CA ILE A 160 -11.96 -2.20 1.04
C ILE A 160 -12.94 -1.51 0.09
N ALA A 161 -14.23 -1.84 0.13
CA ALA A 161 -15.26 -1.19 -0.69
C ALA A 161 -15.26 0.33 -0.48
N ARG A 162 -15.20 0.78 0.78
CA ARG A 162 -15.12 2.20 1.13
C ARG A 162 -13.91 2.89 0.50
N ALA A 163 -12.74 2.25 0.53
CA ALA A 163 -11.52 2.80 -0.04
C ALA A 163 -11.60 2.95 -1.57
N PHE A 164 -12.07 1.93 -2.27
CA PHE A 164 -12.19 1.97 -3.73
C PHE A 164 -13.32 2.88 -4.22
N ALA A 165 -14.40 3.01 -3.46
CA ALA A 165 -15.54 3.87 -3.81
C ALA A 165 -15.16 5.37 -3.87
N LEU A 166 -14.04 5.76 -3.27
CA LEU A 166 -13.49 7.11 -3.37
C LEU A 166 -12.78 7.39 -4.71
N SER A 167 -12.55 6.37 -5.54
CA SER A 167 -11.72 6.43 -6.76
C SER A 167 -10.38 7.13 -6.50
N PRO A 168 -9.59 6.65 -5.52
CA PRO A 168 -8.38 7.33 -5.10
C PRO A 168 -7.28 7.23 -6.16
N LYS A 169 -6.31 8.14 -6.12
CA LYS A 169 -5.06 8.03 -6.88
C LYS A 169 -4.06 7.07 -6.23
N LEU A 170 -4.11 6.97 -4.89
CA LEU A 170 -3.22 6.13 -4.10
C LEU A 170 -4.03 5.34 -3.07
N LEU A 171 -3.89 4.02 -3.11
CA LEU A 171 -4.46 3.08 -2.14
C LEU A 171 -3.37 2.65 -1.15
N LEU A 172 -3.60 2.85 0.11
CA LEU A 172 -2.70 2.53 1.20
C LEU A 172 -3.33 1.45 2.08
N LEU A 173 -2.64 0.34 2.26
CA LEU A 173 -3.13 -0.85 2.95
C LEU A 173 -2.19 -1.15 4.13
N ASP A 174 -2.64 -0.97 5.36
CA ASP A 174 -1.85 -1.23 6.56
C ASP A 174 -2.24 -2.55 7.18
N GLU A 175 -1.48 -3.60 6.89
CA GLU A 175 -1.72 -4.99 7.32
C GLU A 175 -3.20 -5.43 7.15
N PRO A 176 -3.80 -5.26 5.96
CA PRO A 176 -5.26 -5.36 5.78
C PRO A 176 -5.85 -6.72 6.07
N PHE A 177 -5.02 -7.75 6.18
CA PHE A 177 -5.45 -9.14 6.42
C PHE A 177 -4.96 -9.72 7.75
N GLY A 178 -4.22 -8.94 8.55
CA GLY A 178 -3.53 -9.43 9.75
C GLY A 178 -4.45 -9.99 10.84
N MET A 179 -5.72 -9.54 10.90
CA MET A 179 -6.70 -9.96 11.91
C MET A 179 -7.63 -11.10 11.45
N LEU A 180 -7.35 -11.71 10.29
CA LEU A 180 -8.21 -12.72 9.68
C LEU A 180 -7.61 -14.12 9.81
N ASP A 181 -8.49 -15.13 9.93
CA ASP A 181 -8.08 -16.52 9.77
C ASP A 181 -7.59 -16.79 8.34
N SER A 182 -6.88 -17.89 8.15
CA SER A 182 -6.19 -18.17 6.89
C SER A 182 -7.12 -18.28 5.68
N LEU A 183 -8.32 -18.88 5.83
CA LEU A 183 -9.24 -19.05 4.71
C LEU A 183 -9.85 -17.71 4.30
N THR A 184 -10.38 -16.97 5.26
CA THR A 184 -10.93 -15.63 5.05
C THR A 184 -9.89 -14.66 4.47
N ARG A 185 -8.62 -14.77 4.92
CA ARG A 185 -7.50 -13.99 4.39
C ARG A 185 -7.29 -14.26 2.89
N TRP A 186 -7.25 -15.52 2.48
CA TRP A 186 -7.04 -15.88 1.09
C TRP A 186 -8.16 -15.39 0.18
N GLU A 187 -9.40 -15.60 0.59
CA GLU A 187 -10.56 -15.09 -0.16
C GLU A 187 -10.50 -13.57 -0.31
N LEU A 188 -10.13 -12.86 0.76
CA LEU A 188 -10.09 -11.40 0.73
C LEU A 188 -8.92 -10.85 -0.11
N GLN A 189 -7.79 -11.55 -0.14
CA GLN A 189 -6.68 -11.22 -1.05
C GLN A 189 -7.11 -11.35 -2.52
N GLU A 190 -7.85 -12.41 -2.89
CA GLU A 190 -8.38 -12.59 -4.24
C GLU A 190 -9.37 -11.48 -4.59
N VAL A 191 -10.30 -11.16 -3.69
CA VAL A 191 -11.27 -10.06 -3.84
C VAL A 191 -10.55 -8.72 -4.04
N LEU A 192 -9.55 -8.41 -3.21
CA LEU A 192 -8.76 -7.18 -3.35
C LEU A 192 -8.12 -7.10 -4.74
N MET A 193 -7.49 -8.19 -5.18
CA MET A 193 -6.79 -8.22 -6.46
C MET A 193 -7.75 -8.17 -7.65
N GLU A 194 -8.95 -8.74 -7.54
CA GLU A 194 -9.99 -8.60 -8.56
C GLU A 194 -10.41 -7.13 -8.72
N VAL A 195 -10.74 -6.45 -7.61
CA VAL A 195 -11.13 -5.03 -7.64
C VAL A 195 -9.97 -4.16 -8.12
N TRP A 196 -8.76 -4.39 -7.61
CA TRP A 196 -7.56 -3.66 -8.03
C TRP A 196 -7.24 -3.84 -9.53
N SER A 197 -7.42 -5.04 -10.07
CA SER A 197 -7.12 -5.32 -11.48
C SER A 197 -7.97 -4.50 -12.46
N ARG A 198 -9.15 -4.07 -12.04
CA ARG A 198 -10.08 -3.23 -12.81
C ARG A 198 -9.73 -1.75 -12.74
N THR A 199 -9.28 -1.29 -11.57
CA THR A 199 -9.00 0.12 -11.34
C THR A 199 -7.56 0.51 -11.65
N LYS A 200 -6.62 -0.41 -11.45
CA LYS A 200 -5.16 -0.18 -11.57
C LYS A 200 -4.69 1.04 -10.78
N VAL A 201 -5.34 1.29 -9.64
CA VAL A 201 -4.90 2.34 -8.72
C VAL A 201 -3.49 2.02 -8.20
N THR A 202 -2.64 3.05 -8.08
CA THR A 202 -1.33 2.88 -7.44
C THR A 202 -1.53 2.45 -5.99
N ALA A 203 -0.84 1.40 -5.54
CA ALA A 203 -1.07 0.83 -4.23
C ALA A 203 0.22 0.56 -3.45
N ILE A 204 0.19 0.81 -2.14
CA ILE A 204 1.22 0.37 -1.19
C ILE A 204 0.55 -0.47 -0.11
N CYS A 205 0.99 -1.71 0.05
CA CYS A 205 0.54 -2.63 1.09
C CYS A 205 1.66 -2.89 2.09
N VAL A 206 1.44 -2.57 3.33
CA VAL A 206 2.29 -2.99 4.44
C VAL A 206 1.85 -4.38 4.88
N THR A 207 2.80 -5.29 4.95
CA THR A 207 2.56 -6.66 5.44
C THR A 207 3.81 -7.20 6.13
N HIS A 208 3.62 -8.24 6.94
CA HIS A 208 4.69 -9.07 7.50
C HIS A 208 4.69 -10.50 6.91
N ASP A 209 3.74 -10.80 6.01
CA ASP A 209 3.60 -12.09 5.36
C ASP A 209 4.30 -12.06 3.99
N VAL A 210 5.33 -12.91 3.85
CA VAL A 210 6.16 -12.99 2.63
C VAL A 210 5.36 -13.46 1.43
N ASP A 211 4.49 -14.45 1.63
CA ASP A 211 3.68 -15.03 0.56
C ASP A 211 2.64 -14.01 0.05
N GLU A 212 2.07 -13.22 0.96
CA GLU A 212 1.19 -12.10 0.65
C GLU A 212 1.93 -11.02 -0.14
N ALA A 213 3.13 -10.62 0.30
CA ALA A 213 3.92 -9.61 -0.37
C ALA A 213 4.20 -9.97 -1.83
N ILE A 214 4.56 -11.23 -2.11
CA ILE A 214 4.85 -11.70 -3.46
C ILE A 214 3.57 -11.86 -4.28
N LEU A 215 2.47 -12.31 -3.66
CA LEU A 215 1.18 -12.48 -4.35
C LEU A 215 0.67 -11.16 -4.91
N LEU A 216 0.75 -10.09 -4.11
CA LEU A 216 0.10 -8.82 -4.41
C LEU A 216 0.97 -7.90 -5.28
N ALA A 217 2.28 -7.84 -5.03
CA ALA A 217 3.12 -6.75 -5.49
C ALA A 217 3.79 -6.96 -6.85
N ASP A 218 4.02 -5.87 -7.55
CA ASP A 218 4.95 -5.79 -8.68
C ASP A 218 6.39 -5.62 -8.18
N ARG A 219 6.58 -4.94 -7.03
CA ARG A 219 7.85 -4.89 -6.29
C ARG A 219 7.64 -5.11 -4.80
N VAL A 220 8.53 -5.87 -4.20
CA VAL A 220 8.64 -6.02 -2.75
C VAL A 220 9.77 -5.13 -2.25
N VAL A 221 9.42 -4.16 -1.40
CA VAL A 221 10.36 -3.22 -0.77
C VAL A 221 10.61 -3.69 0.66
N MET A 222 11.84 -4.04 0.96
CA MET A 222 12.26 -4.59 2.25
C MET A 222 12.91 -3.50 3.09
N MET A 223 12.36 -3.22 4.26
CA MET A 223 12.90 -2.26 5.22
C MET A 223 13.87 -2.90 6.19
N THR A 224 14.93 -2.17 6.52
CA THR A 224 15.87 -2.54 7.59
C THR A 224 15.21 -2.42 8.96
N ASN A 225 15.86 -2.95 10.00
CA ASN A 225 15.36 -2.79 11.37
C ASN A 225 15.48 -1.35 11.88
N GLY A 226 14.58 -0.99 12.80
CA GLY A 226 14.70 0.26 13.55
C GLY A 226 15.73 0.16 14.69
N PRO A 227 16.12 1.29 15.29
CA PRO A 227 15.84 2.65 14.85
C PRO A 227 16.58 3.04 13.56
N GLN A 228 16.21 4.17 12.95
CA GLN A 228 16.80 4.65 11.69
C GLN A 228 16.59 3.69 10.53
N ALA A 229 15.39 3.10 10.43
CA ALA A 229 15.06 2.18 9.35
C ALA A 229 15.02 2.89 8.00
N THR A 230 15.52 2.21 6.99
CA THR A 230 15.54 2.65 5.60
C THR A 230 15.19 1.48 4.67
N ILE A 231 15.20 1.70 3.36
CA ILE A 231 15.08 0.61 2.40
C ILE A 231 16.41 -0.14 2.36
N GLY A 232 16.37 -1.44 2.66
CA GLY A 232 17.52 -2.32 2.56
C GLY A 232 17.61 -2.98 1.18
N LYS A 233 16.49 -3.42 0.62
CA LYS A 233 16.45 -4.09 -0.68
C LYS A 233 15.10 -3.89 -1.36
N ILE A 234 15.10 -3.88 -2.69
CA ILE A 234 13.90 -3.89 -3.52
C ILE A 234 14.02 -5.07 -4.49
N THR A 235 12.99 -5.92 -4.51
CA THR A 235 12.92 -7.07 -5.42
C THR A 235 11.75 -6.88 -6.39
N GLN A 236 12.04 -6.91 -7.69
CA GLN A 236 11.03 -6.94 -8.75
C GLN A 236 10.39 -8.33 -8.81
N VAL A 237 9.07 -8.41 -8.88
CA VAL A 237 8.33 -9.67 -8.96
C VAL A 237 7.73 -9.82 -10.35
N ASP A 238 8.44 -10.49 -11.24
CA ASP A 238 8.08 -10.67 -12.65
C ASP A 238 7.17 -11.92 -12.87
N LEU A 239 6.28 -12.18 -11.91
CA LEU A 239 5.30 -13.24 -12.03
C LEU A 239 4.07 -12.76 -12.80
N PRO A 240 3.49 -13.61 -13.71
CA PRO A 240 2.35 -13.20 -14.51
C PRO A 240 1.10 -12.93 -13.66
N ARG A 241 0.25 -12.02 -14.13
CA ARG A 241 -1.07 -11.73 -13.53
C ARG A 241 -2.20 -12.28 -14.41
N PRO A 242 -3.36 -12.69 -13.90
CA PRO A 242 -3.74 -12.67 -12.49
C PRO A 242 -3.01 -13.75 -11.68
N ARG A 243 -2.57 -13.39 -10.47
CA ARG A 243 -1.93 -14.34 -9.55
C ARG A 243 -2.99 -14.92 -8.62
N THR A 244 -3.16 -16.23 -8.66
CA THR A 244 -3.89 -16.98 -7.64
C THR A 244 -2.88 -17.69 -6.76
N ARG A 245 -3.26 -18.01 -5.53
CA ARG A 245 -2.38 -18.79 -4.64
C ARG A 245 -1.92 -20.11 -5.26
N LYS A 246 -2.83 -20.81 -5.95
CA LYS A 246 -2.52 -22.07 -6.64
C LYS A 246 -1.50 -21.86 -7.76
N ALA A 247 -1.67 -20.84 -8.58
CA ALA A 247 -0.73 -20.50 -9.65
C ALA A 247 0.63 -20.07 -9.09
N LEU A 248 0.64 -19.30 -8.02
CA LEU A 248 1.85 -18.86 -7.35
C LEU A 248 2.68 -20.05 -6.84
N LEU A 249 2.06 -20.96 -6.09
CA LEU A 249 2.74 -22.15 -5.54
C LEU A 249 3.22 -23.13 -6.61
N ALA A 250 2.64 -23.11 -7.81
CA ALA A 250 3.07 -23.93 -8.93
C ALA A 250 4.20 -23.28 -9.78
N HIS A 251 4.51 -21.99 -9.56
CA HIS A 251 5.52 -21.29 -10.34
C HIS A 251 6.92 -21.46 -9.74
N PRO A 252 7.91 -21.91 -10.52
CA PRO A 252 9.26 -22.17 -10.00
C PRO A 252 9.91 -20.94 -9.41
N ASP A 253 9.77 -19.77 -10.04
CA ASP A 253 10.40 -18.51 -9.60
C ASP A 253 9.80 -17.97 -8.30
N TYR A 254 8.59 -18.42 -7.91
CA TYR A 254 8.00 -18.04 -6.63
C TYR A 254 8.90 -18.38 -5.44
N TYR A 255 9.47 -19.58 -5.46
CA TYR A 255 10.35 -20.03 -4.37
C TYR A 255 11.65 -19.24 -4.31
N THR A 256 12.13 -18.76 -5.46
CA THR A 256 13.31 -17.89 -5.53
C THR A 256 13.01 -16.53 -4.87
N TYR A 257 11.90 -15.88 -5.23
CA TYR A 257 11.48 -14.63 -4.59
C TYR A 257 11.23 -14.81 -3.09
N ARG A 258 10.56 -15.90 -2.72
CA ARG A 258 10.29 -16.22 -1.32
C ARG A 258 11.56 -16.37 -0.51
N GLN A 259 12.53 -17.13 -1.04
CA GLN A 259 13.82 -17.32 -0.36
C GLN A 259 14.57 -16.00 -0.22
N GLU A 260 14.61 -15.18 -1.26
CA GLU A 260 15.27 -13.88 -1.25
C GLU A 260 14.72 -12.93 -0.17
N VAL A 261 13.39 -12.89 -0.01
CA VAL A 261 12.76 -12.06 1.03
C VAL A 261 13.02 -12.63 2.41
N LEU A 262 12.95 -13.97 2.59
CA LEU A 262 13.24 -14.63 3.87
C LEU A 262 14.70 -14.45 4.29
N ASP A 263 15.66 -14.57 3.37
CA ASP A 263 17.08 -14.38 3.65
C ASP A 263 17.34 -12.96 4.15
N PHE A 264 16.74 -11.96 3.50
CA PHE A 264 16.83 -10.58 3.96
C PHE A 264 16.26 -10.40 5.36
N LEU A 265 15.06 -10.91 5.62
CA LEU A 265 14.43 -10.78 6.95
C LEU A 265 15.26 -11.49 8.02
N THR A 266 15.80 -12.67 7.74
CA THR A 266 16.63 -13.44 8.69
C THR A 266 17.96 -12.71 8.97
N GLU A 267 18.59 -12.09 7.96
CA GLU A 267 19.81 -11.30 8.15
C GLU A 267 19.59 -10.16 9.14
N TYR A 268 18.44 -9.50 9.06
CA TYR A 268 18.10 -8.40 9.95
C TYR A 268 17.50 -8.83 11.29
N GLU A 269 17.05 -10.06 11.46
CA GLU A 269 16.53 -10.59 12.75
C GLU A 269 17.60 -10.57 13.85
N HIS A 270 18.86 -10.79 13.51
CA HIS A 270 19.99 -10.84 14.43
C HIS A 270 20.68 -9.49 14.68
N GLY A 271 20.05 -8.38 14.35
CA GLY A 271 20.56 -7.03 14.65
C GLY A 271 21.73 -6.56 13.77
N ALA A 272 21.88 -7.11 12.58
CA ALA A 272 22.85 -6.61 11.60
C ALA A 272 22.56 -5.15 11.30
N LYS A 273 23.55 -4.27 11.49
CA LYS A 273 23.49 -2.88 11.01
C LYS A 273 23.56 -2.91 9.48
N PRO A 274 22.78 -2.07 8.79
CA PRO A 274 22.87 -1.97 7.35
C PRO A 274 24.31 -1.65 6.92
N ALA A 275 24.78 -2.32 5.87
CA ALA A 275 26.03 -1.97 5.25
C ALA A 275 25.96 -0.50 4.81
N PRO A 276 26.99 0.33 5.02
CA PRO A 276 26.98 1.72 4.62
C PRO A 276 26.74 1.81 3.12
N LYS A 277 25.73 2.62 2.72
CA LYS A 277 25.43 2.89 1.31
C LYS A 277 26.74 3.31 0.59
N PRO A 278 27.03 2.79 -0.61
CA PRO A 278 28.16 3.29 -1.37
C PRO A 278 27.96 4.80 -1.59
N LYS A 279 28.95 5.60 -1.23
CA LYS A 279 28.94 7.04 -1.48
C LYS A 279 28.73 7.25 -2.98
N PRO A 280 27.84 8.18 -3.39
CA PRO A 280 27.75 8.54 -4.80
C PRO A 280 29.14 8.93 -5.27
N LEU A 281 29.61 8.32 -6.37
CA LEU A 281 30.82 8.74 -7.07
C LEU A 281 30.68 10.24 -7.34
N ALA A 282 31.62 11.02 -6.80
CA ALA A 282 31.72 12.42 -7.14
C ALA A 282 31.90 12.48 -8.65
N ALA A 283 31.02 13.20 -9.33
CA ALA A 283 31.21 13.54 -10.73
C ALA A 283 32.38 14.50 -10.78
N GLU A 284 33.49 14.05 -11.39
CA GLU A 284 34.57 14.93 -11.89
C GLU A 284 34.13 15.64 -13.17
#